data_e76c8a188a98e6eebff72d518aefa11d
#
_entry.id   e76c8a188a98e6eebff72d518aefa11d
#
_cell.length_a   1.000
_cell.length_b   1.000
_cell.length_c   1.000
_cell.angle_alpha   90.00
_cell.angle_beta   90.00
_cell.angle_gamma   90.00
#
_symmetry.space_group_name_H-M   'P 1'
#
loop_
_entity.id
_entity.type
_entity.pdbx_description
1 polymer ?
#
loop_
_entity_poly.entity_id
_entity_poly.type
_entity_poly.pdbx_seq_one_letter_code
_entity_poly.pdbx_strand_id
1 'polypeptide(L)'
;MKNTEHDNLVEFQVSGDYALFSDPIMRVGGEKCTYQVPTYEALKGVLSSVYWKPTLTWIIDAVRVMNPIQMETKGIRPIKYGGGNDLSYYTYLKNCRYQVRAHFEWNENRPELIADRNENKHHEIAKRMIRKGGRRDIFLGCRECQGYVEPCVFGEGTGAYDEVPELSFGLMYHGIT
;
A
#
# COMPACT_ATOMS: atom_id res chain seq x y z
N MET A 1 -13.44 -0.35 20.73
CA MET A 1 -13.62 0.10 19.34
C MET A 1 -14.78 -0.70 18.76
N LYS A 2 -15.81 -0.04 18.21
CA LYS A 2 -16.92 -0.74 17.56
C LYS A 2 -16.41 -1.39 16.27
N ASN A 3 -16.45 -2.72 16.23
CA ASN A 3 -16.22 -3.50 15.02
C ASN A 3 -17.43 -3.27 14.11
N THR A 4 -17.41 -2.25 13.28
CA THR A 4 -18.39 -2.10 12.20
C THR A 4 -17.94 -3.08 11.12
N GLU A 5 -18.52 -4.28 11.12
CA GLU A 5 -18.39 -5.21 10.00
C GLU A 5 -19.02 -4.56 8.76
N HIS A 6 -18.20 -4.21 7.79
CA HIS A 6 -18.65 -3.79 6.48
C HIS A 6 -18.88 -5.02 5.61
N ASP A 7 -20.04 -5.13 4.98
CA ASP A 7 -20.40 -6.28 4.11
C ASP A 7 -19.49 -6.37 2.87
N ASN A 8 -18.79 -5.27 2.52
CA ASN A 8 -17.90 -5.18 1.37
C ASN A 8 -16.41 -5.28 1.72
N LEU A 9 -16.09 -5.91 2.83
CA LEU A 9 -14.73 -6.08 3.31
C LEU A 9 -13.90 -6.94 2.35
N VAL A 10 -12.68 -6.54 2.06
CA VAL A 10 -11.70 -7.31 1.29
C VAL A 10 -10.44 -7.52 2.12
N GLU A 11 -9.87 -8.71 1.99
CA GLU A 11 -8.63 -9.09 2.65
C GLU A 11 -7.65 -9.63 1.62
N PHE A 12 -6.43 -9.15 1.67
CA PHE A 12 -5.39 -9.57 0.75
C PHE A 12 -4.01 -9.44 1.38
N GLN A 13 -3.07 -10.18 0.86
CA GLN A 13 -1.66 -10.04 1.15
C GLN A 13 -0.98 -9.28 0.02
N VAL A 14 -0.09 -8.35 0.37
CA VAL A 14 0.81 -7.69 -0.56
C VAL A 14 2.25 -7.99 -0.16
N SER A 15 3.08 -8.34 -1.14
CA SER A 15 4.49 -8.68 -0.92
C SER A 15 5.38 -8.14 -2.03
N GLY A 16 6.67 -8.01 -1.75
CA GLY A 16 7.68 -7.61 -2.71
C GLY A 16 9.08 -7.68 -2.11
N ASP A 17 10.07 -7.84 -2.97
CA ASP A 17 11.47 -7.92 -2.54
C ASP A 17 11.95 -6.60 -1.94
N TYR A 18 11.47 -5.48 -2.49
CA TYR A 18 11.77 -4.13 -2.03
C TYR A 18 10.53 -3.24 -1.99
N ALA A 19 10.55 -2.26 -1.09
CA ALA A 19 9.58 -1.16 -1.07
C ALA A 19 10.26 0.17 -0.75
N LEU A 20 9.71 1.27 -1.28
CA LEU A 20 10.18 2.62 -1.01
C LEU A 20 8.97 3.54 -0.76
N PHE A 21 8.47 3.54 0.45
CA PHE A 21 7.43 4.45 0.92
C PHE A 21 8.08 5.75 1.38
N SER A 22 8.43 6.60 0.41
CA SER A 22 9.30 7.78 0.63
C SER A 22 8.76 8.72 1.71
N ASP A 23 9.60 9.01 2.70
CA ASP A 23 9.37 10.11 3.63
C ASP A 23 9.61 11.45 2.89
N PRO A 24 8.60 12.35 2.81
CA PRO A 24 8.74 13.63 2.13
C PRO A 24 9.79 14.54 2.79
N ILE A 25 10.02 14.44 4.09
CA ILE A 25 10.98 15.25 4.82
C ILE A 25 12.40 14.85 4.44
N MET A 26 12.69 13.56 4.37
CA MET A 26 14.02 13.04 4.03
C MET A 26 14.41 13.29 2.56
N ARG A 27 13.45 13.57 1.69
CA ARG A 27 13.73 13.88 0.27
C ARG A 27 14.41 15.22 0.01
N VAL A 28 14.40 16.12 0.95
CA VAL A 28 14.97 17.49 0.80
C VAL A 28 16.46 17.44 0.44
N GLY A 29 17.21 16.45 0.93
CA GLY A 29 18.62 16.24 0.61
C GLY A 29 18.91 15.51 -0.72
N GLY A 30 17.85 15.14 -1.49
CA GLY A 30 18.01 14.37 -2.75
C GLY A 30 18.16 12.86 -2.55
N GLU A 31 18.33 12.39 -1.33
CA GLU A 31 18.33 10.99 -0.97
C GLU A 31 16.92 10.57 -0.54
N LYS A 32 16.56 9.31 -0.82
CA LYS A 32 15.25 8.80 -0.47
C LYS A 32 15.40 7.74 0.62
N CYS A 33 14.68 7.95 1.72
CA CYS A 33 14.51 6.97 2.78
C CYS A 33 13.06 6.51 2.85
N THR A 34 12.84 5.22 3.04
CA THR A 34 11.51 4.66 3.21
C THR A 34 11.02 4.81 4.65
N TYR A 35 9.71 4.96 4.85
CA TYR A 35 9.09 4.63 6.12
C TYR A 35 9.26 3.14 6.43
N GLN A 36 9.19 2.77 7.70
CA GLN A 36 9.35 1.38 8.16
C GLN A 36 8.16 0.48 7.79
N VAL A 37 7.00 1.06 7.57
CA VAL A 37 5.77 0.39 7.16
C VAL A 37 5.09 1.17 6.03
N PRO A 38 4.19 0.56 5.23
CA PRO A 38 3.47 1.28 4.19
C PRO A 38 2.59 2.38 4.78
N THR A 39 2.55 3.53 4.11
CA THR A 39 1.61 4.59 4.46
C THR A 39 0.19 4.21 4.05
N TYR A 40 -0.81 4.84 4.67
CA TYR A 40 -2.22 4.71 4.31
C TYR A 40 -2.45 4.92 2.79
N GLU A 41 -1.93 6.02 2.24
CA GLU A 41 -2.08 6.36 0.82
C GLU A 41 -1.33 5.38 -0.11
N ALA A 42 -0.21 4.80 0.33
CA ALA A 42 0.49 3.77 -0.45
C ALA A 42 -0.37 2.50 -0.59
N LEU A 43 -1.00 2.03 0.48
CA LEU A 43 -1.90 0.88 0.45
C LEU A 43 -3.17 1.17 -0.35
N LYS A 44 -3.72 2.36 -0.25
CA LYS A 44 -4.85 2.82 -1.05
C LYS A 44 -4.48 2.86 -2.55
N GLY A 45 -3.25 3.26 -2.89
CA GLY A 45 -2.69 3.19 -4.23
C GLY A 45 -2.56 1.76 -4.76
N VAL A 46 -2.14 0.81 -3.93
CA VAL A 46 -2.11 -0.62 -4.24
C VAL A 46 -3.52 -1.12 -4.57
N LEU A 47 -4.51 -0.84 -3.71
CA LEU A 47 -5.92 -1.22 -3.97
C LEU A 47 -6.47 -0.57 -5.24
N SER A 48 -6.13 0.66 -5.53
CA SER A 48 -6.52 1.34 -6.77
C SER A 48 -5.92 0.67 -8.01
N SER A 49 -4.74 0.06 -7.89
CA SER A 49 -4.13 -0.75 -8.95
C SER A 49 -4.80 -2.11 -9.10
N VAL A 50 -5.31 -2.68 -8.00
CA VAL A 50 -6.11 -3.91 -8.00
C VAL A 50 -7.46 -3.66 -8.64
N TYR A 51 -8.22 -2.72 -8.11
CA TYR A 51 -9.53 -2.33 -8.62
C TYR A 51 -9.87 -0.89 -8.24
N TRP A 52 -10.21 -0.08 -9.23
CA TRP A 52 -10.63 1.30 -9.03
C TRP A 52 -11.79 1.68 -9.96
N LYS A 53 -12.70 2.43 -9.43
CA LYS A 53 -13.79 3.14 -10.13
C LYS A 53 -13.98 4.51 -9.50
N PRO A 54 -14.38 5.53 -10.28
CA PRO A 54 -14.66 6.85 -9.71
C PRO A 54 -15.86 6.86 -8.76
N THR A 55 -16.67 5.80 -8.76
CA THR A 55 -17.85 5.59 -7.92
C THR A 55 -17.49 5.29 -6.48
N LEU A 56 -16.29 4.75 -6.20
CA LEU A 56 -15.89 4.25 -4.88
C LEU A 56 -14.57 4.86 -4.40
N THR A 57 -14.43 4.93 -3.07
CA THR A 57 -13.22 5.34 -2.36
C THR A 57 -12.79 4.20 -1.44
N TRP A 58 -11.54 3.77 -1.56
CA TRP A 58 -10.98 2.73 -0.69
C TRP A 58 -10.60 3.29 0.67
N ILE A 59 -10.94 2.55 1.72
CA ILE A 59 -10.58 2.80 3.12
C ILE A 59 -9.75 1.62 3.61
N ILE A 60 -8.60 1.89 4.19
CA ILE A 60 -7.74 0.88 4.79
C ILE A 60 -8.10 0.76 6.27
N ASP A 61 -8.58 -0.40 6.69
CA ASP A 61 -9.04 -0.65 8.06
C ASP A 61 -7.90 -1.12 8.95
N ALA A 62 -7.08 -2.02 8.41
CA ALA A 62 -5.97 -2.60 9.15
C ALA A 62 -4.84 -3.07 8.23
N VAL A 63 -3.63 -3.03 8.76
CA VAL A 63 -2.45 -3.64 8.16
C VAL A 63 -1.73 -4.46 9.22
N ARG A 64 -1.27 -5.67 8.84
CA ARG A 64 -0.48 -6.55 9.70
C ARG A 64 0.86 -6.82 9.04
N VAL A 65 1.93 -6.61 9.76
CA VAL A 65 3.30 -6.80 9.28
C VAL A 65 3.70 -8.26 9.46
N MET A 66 3.89 -8.96 8.34
CA MET A 66 4.16 -10.40 8.35
C MET A 66 5.64 -10.75 8.45
N ASN A 67 6.51 -9.95 7.83
CA ASN A 67 7.95 -10.16 7.86
C ASN A 67 8.63 -9.10 8.75
N PRO A 68 9.78 -9.41 9.36
CA PRO A 68 10.58 -8.43 10.11
C PRO A 68 10.94 -7.22 9.24
N ILE A 69 10.86 -6.03 9.83
CA ILE A 69 11.25 -4.77 9.17
C ILE A 69 12.76 -4.79 8.95
N GLN A 70 13.19 -4.81 7.70
CA GLN A 70 14.59 -4.76 7.30
C GLN A 70 14.80 -3.68 6.27
N MET A 71 15.89 -2.94 6.40
CA MET A 71 16.27 -1.89 5.47
C MET A 71 17.59 -2.20 4.77
N GLU A 72 17.68 -1.79 3.51
CA GLU A 72 18.89 -1.91 2.70
C GLU A 72 19.13 -0.61 1.94
N THR A 73 20.34 -0.08 2.05
CA THR A 73 20.74 1.14 1.32
C THR A 73 21.44 0.75 0.02
N LYS A 74 21.03 1.36 -1.09
CA LYS A 74 21.60 1.14 -2.43
C LYS A 74 22.08 2.44 -3.03
N GLY A 75 23.27 2.40 -3.63
CA GLY A 75 23.78 3.47 -4.47
C GLY A 75 23.04 3.51 -5.80
N ILE A 76 22.41 4.63 -6.11
CA ILE A 76 21.68 4.90 -7.35
C ILE A 76 22.49 5.93 -8.16
N ARG A 77 22.48 5.80 -9.48
CA ARG A 77 23.16 6.73 -10.40
C ARG A 77 22.14 7.54 -11.20
N PRO A 78 21.53 8.58 -10.63
CA PRO A 78 20.64 9.46 -11.37
C PRO A 78 21.41 10.24 -12.44
N ILE A 79 20.74 10.51 -13.56
CA ILE A 79 21.29 11.36 -14.62
C ILE A 79 21.13 12.82 -14.21
N LYS A 80 22.21 13.60 -14.27
CA LYS A 80 22.17 15.06 -14.05
C LYS A 80 21.50 15.77 -15.21
N TYR A 81 20.85 16.89 -14.94
CA TYR A 81 20.20 17.71 -15.97
C TYR A 81 21.16 18.17 -17.09
N GLY A 82 22.41 18.45 -16.76
CA GLY A 82 23.47 18.83 -17.70
C GLY A 82 24.26 17.66 -18.32
N GLY A 83 23.80 16.43 -18.13
CA GLY A 83 24.49 15.21 -18.55
C GLY A 83 25.46 14.66 -17.50
N GLY A 84 25.88 13.42 -17.68
CA GLY A 84 26.67 12.68 -16.70
C GLY A 84 25.82 12.05 -15.59
N ASN A 85 26.46 11.25 -14.75
CA ASN A 85 25.80 10.56 -13.63
C ASN A 85 26.15 11.26 -12.30
N ASP A 86 25.20 11.19 -11.38
CA ASP A 86 25.43 11.51 -9.96
C ASP A 86 25.48 10.22 -9.14
N LEU A 87 25.74 10.33 -7.86
CA LEU A 87 25.60 9.25 -6.89
C LEU A 87 24.63 9.71 -5.82
N SER A 88 23.58 8.91 -5.60
CA SER A 88 22.61 9.13 -4.56
C SER A 88 22.36 7.83 -3.81
N TYR A 89 22.06 7.89 -2.53
CA TYR A 89 21.78 6.71 -1.72
C TYR A 89 20.29 6.65 -1.41
N TYR A 90 19.66 5.51 -1.75
CA TYR A 90 18.27 5.28 -1.44
C TYR A 90 18.17 4.10 -0.47
N THR A 91 17.42 4.29 0.62
CA THR A 91 17.18 3.25 1.62
C THR A 91 15.80 2.65 1.39
N TYR A 92 15.78 1.36 1.07
CA TYR A 92 14.58 0.57 0.78
C TYR A 92 14.22 -0.32 1.96
N LEU A 93 12.94 -0.65 2.09
CA LEU A 93 12.51 -1.84 2.82
C LEU A 93 12.82 -3.07 1.98
N LYS A 94 13.18 -4.18 2.65
CA LYS A 94 13.53 -5.45 2.03
C LYS A 94 12.61 -6.56 2.51
N ASN A 95 12.29 -7.50 1.60
CA ASN A 95 11.47 -8.67 1.88
C ASN A 95 10.13 -8.31 2.55
N CYS A 96 9.40 -7.43 1.91
CA CYS A 96 8.16 -6.88 2.44
C CYS A 96 7.00 -7.87 2.29
N ARG A 97 6.20 -8.03 3.36
CA ARG A 97 4.97 -8.81 3.35
C ARG A 97 3.98 -8.25 4.35
N TYR A 98 2.77 -7.91 3.88
CA TYR A 98 1.72 -7.30 4.68
C TYR A 98 0.38 -7.95 4.38
N GLN A 99 -0.40 -8.29 5.42
CA GLN A 99 -1.81 -8.55 5.27
C GLN A 99 -2.56 -7.22 5.42
N VAL A 100 -3.52 -6.99 4.54
CA VAL A 100 -4.30 -5.75 4.51
C VAL A 100 -5.77 -6.10 4.54
N ARG A 101 -6.53 -5.39 5.39
CA ARG A 101 -7.98 -5.39 5.44
C ARG A 101 -8.48 -4.02 5.05
N ALA A 102 -9.44 -3.97 4.16
CA ALA A 102 -9.98 -2.74 3.63
C ALA A 102 -11.44 -2.92 3.22
N HIS A 103 -12.18 -1.81 3.17
CA HIS A 103 -13.50 -1.74 2.57
C HIS A 103 -13.58 -0.54 1.61
N PHE A 104 -14.66 -0.41 0.89
CA PHE A 104 -14.91 0.78 0.10
C PHE A 104 -16.19 1.49 0.54
N GLU A 105 -16.17 2.80 0.38
CA GLU A 105 -17.33 3.67 0.52
C GLU A 105 -17.68 4.30 -0.82
N TRP A 106 -18.91 4.82 -0.95
CA TRP A 106 -19.31 5.55 -2.14
C TRP A 106 -18.66 6.94 -2.18
N ASN A 107 -18.18 7.30 -3.36
CA ASN A 107 -17.64 8.64 -3.57
C ASN A 107 -18.80 9.63 -3.69
N GLU A 108 -19.10 10.36 -2.61
CA GLU A 108 -20.18 11.33 -2.54
C GLU A 108 -19.92 12.58 -3.40
N ASN A 109 -18.67 12.84 -3.80
CA ASN A 109 -18.32 13.92 -4.71
C ASN A 109 -18.72 13.64 -6.18
N ARG A 110 -19.26 12.45 -6.47
CA ARG A 110 -19.67 12.01 -7.80
C ARG A 110 -21.13 11.52 -7.81
N PRO A 111 -22.09 12.41 -7.54
CA PRO A 111 -23.52 12.05 -7.46
C PRO A 111 -24.07 11.54 -8.80
N GLU A 112 -23.49 11.94 -9.94
CA GLU A 112 -23.88 11.46 -11.26
C GLU A 112 -23.64 9.96 -11.47
N LEU A 113 -22.83 9.32 -10.61
CA LEU A 113 -22.50 7.90 -10.69
C LEU A 113 -23.37 7.02 -9.78
N ILE A 114 -24.46 7.56 -9.23
CA ILE A 114 -25.33 6.84 -8.29
C ILE A 114 -25.92 5.54 -8.89
N ALA A 115 -26.15 5.52 -10.18
CA ALA A 115 -26.66 4.35 -10.90
C ALA A 115 -25.65 3.18 -10.95
N ASP A 116 -24.35 3.43 -10.77
CA ASP A 116 -23.30 2.41 -10.71
C ASP A 116 -23.09 1.87 -9.29
N ARG A 117 -23.73 2.45 -8.25
CA ARG A 117 -23.58 2.06 -6.85
C ARG A 117 -24.29 0.72 -6.58
N ASN A 118 -23.58 -0.36 -6.84
CA ASN A 118 -24.03 -1.72 -6.52
C ASN A 118 -22.92 -2.42 -5.75
N GLU A 119 -23.11 -2.57 -4.44
CA GLU A 119 -22.11 -3.07 -3.51
C GLU A 119 -21.63 -4.48 -3.85
N ASN A 120 -22.55 -5.42 -4.04
CA ASN A 120 -22.23 -6.79 -4.38
C ASN A 120 -21.44 -6.89 -5.69
N LYS A 121 -21.81 -6.12 -6.70
CA LYS A 121 -21.08 -6.04 -7.99
C LYS A 121 -19.64 -5.63 -7.78
N HIS A 122 -19.40 -4.50 -7.07
CA HIS A 122 -18.06 -3.96 -6.88
C HIS A 122 -17.23 -4.85 -5.96
N HIS A 123 -17.83 -5.42 -4.91
CA HIS A 123 -17.17 -6.34 -4.00
C HIS A 123 -16.68 -7.61 -4.72
N GLU A 124 -17.54 -8.25 -5.50
CA GLU A 124 -17.17 -9.46 -6.25
C GLU A 124 -16.13 -9.17 -7.35
N ILE A 125 -16.17 -7.98 -7.97
CA ILE A 125 -15.12 -7.58 -8.91
C ILE A 125 -13.78 -7.39 -8.17
N ALA A 126 -13.76 -6.73 -7.02
CA ALA A 126 -12.58 -6.52 -6.22
C ALA A 126 -11.94 -7.85 -5.81
N LYS A 127 -12.71 -8.78 -5.26
CA LYS A 127 -12.26 -10.15 -4.89
C LYS A 127 -11.68 -10.91 -6.09
N ARG A 128 -12.32 -10.82 -7.25
CA ARG A 128 -11.80 -11.44 -8.47
C ARG A 128 -10.49 -10.81 -8.92
N MET A 129 -10.35 -9.49 -8.81
CA MET A 129 -9.11 -8.80 -9.18
C MET A 129 -7.97 -9.12 -8.20
N ILE A 130 -8.25 -9.24 -6.90
CA ILE A 130 -7.27 -9.72 -5.90
C ILE A 130 -6.77 -11.12 -6.28
N ARG A 131 -7.67 -12.07 -6.61
CA ARG A 131 -7.28 -13.42 -7.03
C ARG A 131 -6.45 -13.44 -8.31
N LYS A 132 -6.63 -12.45 -9.19
CA LYS A 132 -5.86 -12.29 -10.43
C LYS A 132 -4.50 -11.63 -10.19
N GLY A 133 -4.22 -11.08 -9.02
CA GLY A 133 -3.00 -10.31 -8.73
C GLY A 133 -3.07 -8.83 -9.11
N GLY A 134 -4.28 -8.32 -9.37
CA GLY A 134 -4.53 -6.93 -9.75
C GLY A 134 -4.93 -6.73 -11.20
N ARG A 135 -5.48 -5.55 -11.50
CA ARG A 135 -5.80 -5.09 -12.87
C ARG A 135 -4.57 -4.50 -13.56
N ARG A 136 -3.68 -3.93 -12.79
CA ARG A 136 -2.42 -3.31 -13.22
C ARG A 136 -1.27 -3.86 -12.40
N ASP A 137 -0.06 -3.60 -12.85
CA ASP A 137 1.14 -3.89 -12.07
C ASP A 137 1.07 -3.19 -10.71
N ILE A 138 1.49 -3.90 -9.68
CA ILE A 138 1.52 -3.42 -8.31
C ILE A 138 2.93 -2.93 -8.02
N PHE A 139 3.04 -1.73 -7.44
CA PHE A 139 4.30 -1.15 -7.01
C PHE A 139 4.24 -0.73 -5.54
N LEU A 140 5.29 -1.02 -4.79
CA LEU A 140 5.40 -0.70 -3.38
C LEU A 140 6.12 0.64 -3.18
N GLY A 141 5.39 1.72 -3.48
CA GLY A 141 5.83 3.11 -3.34
C GLY A 141 6.45 3.70 -4.59
N CYS A 142 7.33 3.01 -5.28
CA CYS A 142 7.95 3.47 -6.52
C CYS A 142 8.01 2.36 -7.57
N ARG A 143 8.18 2.74 -8.84
CA ARG A 143 8.05 1.83 -9.98
C ARG A 143 9.11 0.73 -10.01
N GLU A 144 10.28 0.95 -9.45
CA GLU A 144 11.34 -0.05 -9.33
C GLU A 144 11.04 -1.13 -8.28
N CYS A 145 10.06 -0.90 -7.39
CA CYS A 145 9.67 -1.83 -6.33
C CYS A 145 8.41 -2.59 -6.73
N GLN A 146 8.57 -3.60 -7.59
CA GLN A 146 7.46 -4.46 -7.98
C GLN A 146 6.90 -5.21 -6.78
N GLY A 147 5.57 -5.22 -6.65
CA GLY A 147 4.83 -5.96 -5.65
C GLY A 147 3.88 -6.97 -6.27
N TYR A 148 3.36 -7.85 -5.44
CA TYR A 148 2.39 -8.88 -5.79
C TYR A 148 1.25 -8.87 -4.78
N VAL A 149 0.04 -9.10 -5.27
CA VAL A 149 -1.17 -9.17 -4.45
C VAL A 149 -1.79 -10.55 -4.61
N GLU A 150 -2.17 -11.15 -3.50
CA GLU A 150 -2.87 -12.44 -3.45
C GLU A 150 -3.95 -12.43 -2.34
N PRO A 151 -5.00 -13.24 -2.47
CA PRO A 151 -6.00 -13.34 -1.41
C PRO A 151 -5.40 -13.96 -0.15
N CYS A 152 -5.84 -13.49 1.01
CA CYS A 152 -5.53 -14.10 2.30
C CYS A 152 -6.73 -13.98 3.24
N VAL A 153 -6.62 -14.63 4.40
CA VAL A 153 -7.47 -14.38 5.57
C VAL A 153 -6.66 -13.54 6.54
N PHE A 154 -7.16 -12.37 6.87
CA PHE A 154 -6.46 -11.45 7.78
C PHE A 154 -6.35 -12.03 9.18
N GLY A 155 -5.14 -12.08 9.73
CA GLY A 155 -4.85 -12.69 11.02
C GLY A 155 -4.36 -14.14 10.94
N GLU A 156 -4.49 -14.79 9.78
CA GLU A 156 -3.98 -16.15 9.59
C GLU A 156 -2.44 -16.15 9.45
N GLY A 157 -1.80 -17.22 9.95
CA GLY A 157 -0.35 -17.36 10.01
C GLY A 157 0.28 -16.52 11.11
N THR A 158 1.62 -16.53 11.20
CA THR A 158 2.39 -15.80 12.22
C THR A 158 2.94 -14.51 11.62
N GLY A 159 2.61 -13.37 12.20
CA GLY A 159 3.21 -12.08 11.88
C GLY A 159 4.45 -11.81 12.72
N ALA A 160 5.38 -11.02 12.18
CA ALA A 160 6.67 -10.77 12.84
C ALA A 160 6.55 -10.03 14.19
N TYR A 161 5.43 -9.33 14.42
CA TYR A 161 5.23 -8.46 15.57
C TYR A 161 3.94 -8.75 16.34
N ASP A 162 3.35 -9.95 16.17
CA ASP A 162 2.10 -10.30 16.83
C ASP A 162 2.19 -10.31 18.38
N GLU A 163 3.38 -10.62 18.91
CA GLU A 163 3.65 -10.65 20.35
C GLU A 163 4.16 -9.30 20.88
N VAL A 164 4.39 -8.30 20.01
CA VAL A 164 4.89 -6.99 20.40
C VAL A 164 3.70 -6.08 20.70
N PRO A 165 3.52 -5.61 21.94
CA PRO A 165 2.32 -4.88 22.32
C PRO A 165 2.22 -3.49 21.67
N GLU A 166 3.37 -2.87 21.37
CA GLU A 166 3.42 -1.54 20.75
C GLU A 166 4.72 -1.32 19.98
N LEU A 167 4.60 -0.74 18.78
CA LEU A 167 5.71 -0.24 17.98
C LEU A 167 5.40 1.19 17.56
N SER A 168 6.31 2.13 17.84
CA SER A 168 6.17 3.51 17.42
C SER A 168 6.95 3.76 16.13
N PHE A 169 6.27 4.24 15.10
CA PHE A 169 6.86 4.62 13.81
C PHE A 169 7.03 6.14 13.64
N GLY A 170 6.75 6.91 14.69
CA GLY A 170 6.78 8.36 14.64
C GLY A 170 5.65 8.96 13.77
N LEU A 171 5.90 10.16 13.26
CA LEU A 171 4.95 10.84 12.39
C LEU A 171 5.06 10.30 10.96
N MET A 172 3.94 9.90 10.40
CA MET A 172 3.84 9.43 9.03
C MET A 172 2.86 10.29 8.24
N TYR A 173 3.15 10.54 6.96
CA TYR A 173 2.23 11.22 6.08
C TYR A 173 0.97 10.37 5.88
N HIS A 174 -0.20 10.95 6.15
CA HIS A 174 -1.48 10.26 5.99
C HIS A 174 -2.13 10.56 4.63
N GLY A 175 -2.25 11.82 4.26
CA GLY A 175 -2.91 12.24 3.02
C GLY A 175 -3.11 13.76 2.95
N ILE A 176 -3.61 14.22 1.81
CA ILE A 176 -4.09 15.61 1.60
C ILE A 176 -5.62 15.57 1.68
N THR A 177 -6.19 16.43 2.48
CA THR A 177 -7.64 16.67 2.58
C THR A 177 -8.07 17.75 1.60
#